data_624cd450050d64198aec51b339db0f8c
#
_entry.id   624cd450050d64198aec51b339db0f8c
#
_cell.length_a   1.000
_cell.length_b   1.000
_cell.length_c   1.000
_cell.angle_alpha   90.00
_cell.angle_beta   90.00
_cell.angle_gamma   90.00
#
_symmetry.space_group_name_H-M   'P 1'
#
loop_
_entity.id
_entity.type
_entity.pdbx_description
1 polymer ?
#
loop_
_entity_poly.entity_id
_entity_poly.type
_entity_poly.pdbx_seq_one_letter_code
_entity_poly.pdbx_strand_id
1 'polypeptide(L)'
;MKLPIPKGLSGRLIRTLSLTLALFTLLAAFGCSDIRPMATVTGDSAEYDTPPEKSDYPVSFGSESFDSSPGSIASLSPALTSVLLDLGAAERLVAVSDYCSCPGEPERIGSPALPDIDRIIELAPELLVTQSPIASADVIRLSQAGVRTLYLETPSSYPGLCQEYINLSMVLYGAVDFRDAALSALSELEKIMDSAYSAGISCRFAIIESYSPEGYTLLPSGSLASNMLTAFGSNAVGEDGDIYLDAQDIISLYPEVIFADTSLEGDIEEDGLESARVIYLDISAFSRPDAGLSSVMAKALSGLTDGDSA
;
A
#
# COMPACT_ATOMS: atom_id res chain seq x y z
N MET A 1 19.88 46.23 -47.71
CA MET A 1 20.27 45.71 -46.39
C MET A 1 19.33 44.54 -46.08
N LYS A 2 19.75 43.30 -46.34
CA LYS A 2 18.92 42.09 -46.18
C LYS A 2 19.30 41.43 -44.86
N LEU A 3 18.33 41.28 -43.95
CA LEU A 3 18.47 40.51 -42.71
C LEU A 3 18.42 38.98 -43.00
N PRO A 4 19.26 38.18 -42.39
CA PRO A 4 19.24 36.75 -42.59
C PRO A 4 18.17 36.05 -41.75
N ILE A 5 17.47 35.10 -42.36
CA ILE A 5 16.51 34.18 -41.74
C ILE A 5 17.29 33.04 -41.06
N PRO A 6 17.03 32.73 -39.80
CA PRO A 6 17.63 31.56 -39.16
C PRO A 6 17.01 30.26 -39.68
N LYS A 7 17.84 29.40 -40.25
CA LYS A 7 17.51 28.04 -40.64
C LYS A 7 17.55 27.10 -39.42
N GLY A 8 16.52 26.29 -39.27
CA GLY A 8 16.66 24.97 -38.64
C GLY A 8 15.99 24.80 -37.28
N LEU A 9 14.66 24.66 -37.26
CA LEU A 9 14.02 23.84 -36.23
C LEU A 9 14.12 22.35 -36.68
N SER A 10 14.88 21.56 -35.92
CA SER A 10 15.16 20.20 -36.26
C SER A 10 13.90 19.34 -36.20
N GLY A 11 13.70 18.47 -37.20
CA GLY A 11 12.56 17.57 -37.34
C GLY A 11 12.35 16.56 -36.19
N ARG A 12 13.12 16.67 -35.09
CA ARG A 12 12.92 15.90 -33.86
C ARG A 12 11.81 16.47 -32.98
N LEU A 13 11.62 17.80 -32.94
CA LEU A 13 10.56 18.43 -32.11
C LEU A 13 9.15 18.15 -32.68
N ILE A 14 9.02 18.05 -34.01
CA ILE A 14 7.73 17.79 -34.65
C ILE A 14 7.30 16.32 -34.47
N ARG A 15 8.27 15.38 -34.39
CA ARG A 15 7.96 13.97 -34.14
C ARG A 15 7.56 13.68 -32.70
N THR A 16 8.10 14.40 -31.71
CA THR A 16 7.72 14.22 -30.30
C THR A 16 6.34 14.81 -30.03
N LEU A 17 5.99 15.95 -30.64
CA LEU A 17 4.65 16.54 -30.50
C LEU A 17 3.55 15.70 -31.17
N SER A 18 3.88 15.02 -32.28
CA SER A 18 2.94 14.12 -32.97
C SER A 18 2.71 12.81 -32.21
N LEU A 19 3.72 12.31 -31.50
CA LEU A 19 3.58 11.08 -30.69
C LEU A 19 2.76 11.30 -29.39
N THR A 20 2.91 12.45 -28.76
CA THR A 20 2.13 12.80 -27.55
C THR A 20 0.67 13.06 -27.88
N LEU A 21 0.35 13.65 -29.04
CA LEU A 21 -1.02 13.86 -29.49
C LEU A 21 -1.70 12.55 -29.88
N ALA A 22 -0.96 11.60 -30.46
CA ALA A 22 -1.47 10.27 -30.82
C ALA A 22 -1.72 9.39 -29.57
N LEU A 23 -0.94 9.56 -28.49
CA LEU A 23 -1.15 8.83 -27.25
C LEU A 23 -2.37 9.36 -26.49
N PHE A 24 -2.64 10.68 -26.57
CA PHE A 24 -3.82 11.28 -25.92
C PHE A 24 -5.14 10.92 -26.64
N THR A 25 -5.10 10.68 -27.96
CA THR A 25 -6.29 10.22 -28.70
C THR A 25 -6.58 8.73 -28.50
N LEU A 26 -5.58 7.92 -28.11
CA LEU A 26 -5.79 6.50 -27.82
C LEU A 26 -6.42 6.26 -26.43
N LEU A 27 -6.18 7.14 -25.46
CA LEU A 27 -6.85 7.06 -24.14
C LEU A 27 -8.31 7.54 -24.15
N ALA A 28 -8.72 8.34 -25.15
CA ALA A 28 -10.10 8.80 -25.29
C ALA A 28 -11.03 7.76 -25.98
N ALA A 29 -10.48 6.64 -26.50
CA ALA A 29 -11.26 5.64 -27.22
C ALA A 29 -11.76 4.46 -26.36
N PHE A 30 -11.46 4.45 -25.04
CA PHE A 30 -12.00 3.48 -24.08
C PHE A 30 -13.06 4.09 -23.14
N GLY A 31 -13.73 5.14 -23.59
CA GLY A 31 -14.91 5.67 -22.91
C GLY A 31 -16.15 4.83 -23.28
N CYS A 32 -16.83 4.35 -22.26
CA CYS A 32 -18.14 3.69 -22.31
C CYS A 32 -19.06 4.22 -23.39
N SER A 33 -19.55 3.34 -24.22
CA SER A 33 -20.93 3.38 -24.72
C SER A 33 -21.14 2.22 -25.70
N ASP A 34 -22.06 1.33 -25.39
CA ASP A 34 -23.11 0.93 -26.31
C ASP A 34 -24.07 -0.01 -25.57
N ILE A 35 -24.97 0.59 -24.79
CA ILE A 35 -26.24 -0.07 -24.47
C ILE A 35 -27.12 0.12 -25.72
N ARG A 36 -27.16 -0.88 -26.60
CA ARG A 36 -28.19 -0.96 -27.66
C ARG A 36 -29.47 -1.47 -27.03
N PRO A 37 -30.61 -0.79 -27.19
CA PRO A 37 -31.90 -1.36 -26.80
C PRO A 37 -32.20 -2.56 -27.71
N MET A 38 -32.39 -3.71 -27.10
CA MET A 38 -32.76 -4.94 -27.78
C MET A 38 -34.24 -4.83 -28.19
N ALA A 39 -34.51 -5.18 -29.44
CA ALA A 39 -35.82 -5.17 -30.06
C ALA A 39 -36.83 -6.02 -29.27
N THR A 40 -38.03 -5.49 -29.10
CA THR A 40 -39.22 -6.16 -28.59
C THR A 40 -39.56 -7.35 -29.48
N VAL A 41 -39.41 -8.57 -28.96
CA VAL A 41 -40.04 -9.76 -29.52
C VAL A 41 -41.25 -10.06 -28.67
N THR A 42 -42.42 -9.86 -29.26
CA THR A 42 -43.72 -10.33 -28.74
C THR A 42 -43.84 -11.82 -29.05
N GLY A 43 -44.05 -12.64 -28.03
CA GLY A 43 -44.48 -14.02 -28.23
C GLY A 43 -44.05 -14.97 -27.10
N ASP A 44 -45.05 -15.44 -26.43
CA ASP A 44 -45.16 -16.62 -25.58
C ASP A 44 -44.54 -16.55 -24.16
N SER A 45 -45.41 -16.90 -23.21
CA SER A 45 -45.13 -17.07 -21.79
C SER A 45 -44.08 -18.17 -21.56
N ALA A 46 -42.83 -17.80 -21.66
CA ALA A 46 -41.75 -18.54 -21.09
C ALA A 46 -41.57 -18.09 -19.63
N GLU A 47 -41.61 -19.05 -18.74
CA GLU A 47 -41.20 -18.99 -17.35
C GLU A 47 -39.97 -18.07 -17.24
N TYR A 48 -40.09 -16.96 -16.49
CA TYR A 48 -38.97 -16.09 -16.18
C TYR A 48 -37.97 -16.93 -15.38
N ASP A 49 -36.99 -17.49 -16.08
CA ASP A 49 -35.77 -17.94 -15.45
C ASP A 49 -35.18 -16.71 -14.71
N THR A 50 -35.29 -16.70 -13.40
CA THR A 50 -34.59 -15.75 -12.55
C THR A 50 -33.14 -15.80 -13.02
N PRO A 51 -32.51 -14.66 -13.37
CA PRO A 51 -31.08 -14.67 -13.69
C PRO A 51 -30.36 -15.41 -12.57
N PRO A 52 -29.44 -16.32 -12.87
CA PRO A 52 -28.70 -17.03 -11.81
C PRO A 52 -28.18 -15.97 -10.84
N GLU A 53 -28.52 -16.14 -9.56
CA GLU A 53 -28.03 -15.29 -8.48
C GLU A 53 -26.53 -15.21 -8.68
N LYS A 54 -25.97 -13.99 -8.85
CA LYS A 54 -24.53 -13.81 -9.03
C LYS A 54 -23.87 -14.44 -7.82
N SER A 55 -23.27 -15.59 -8.03
CA SER A 55 -22.51 -16.27 -6.99
C SER A 55 -21.32 -15.39 -6.64
N ASP A 56 -21.18 -15.02 -5.36
CA ASP A 56 -20.03 -14.26 -4.85
C ASP A 56 -18.72 -15.06 -5.00
N TYR A 57 -18.83 -16.36 -5.10
CA TYR A 57 -17.76 -17.32 -5.26
C TYR A 57 -18.03 -18.25 -6.47
N PRO A 58 -17.01 -18.90 -7.07
CA PRO A 58 -15.61 -18.94 -6.62
C PRO A 58 -14.83 -17.66 -6.97
N VAL A 59 -13.83 -17.34 -6.16
CA VAL A 59 -12.81 -16.33 -6.46
C VAL A 59 -11.44 -16.99 -6.52
N SER A 60 -10.54 -16.43 -7.34
CA SER A 60 -9.19 -16.96 -7.50
C SER A 60 -8.16 -15.88 -7.21
N PHE A 61 -7.10 -16.27 -6.50
CA PHE A 61 -5.94 -15.42 -6.24
C PHE A 61 -4.66 -16.23 -6.46
N GLY A 62 -3.86 -15.84 -7.43
CA GLY A 62 -2.69 -16.62 -7.86
C GLY A 62 -3.11 -18.02 -8.32
N SER A 63 -2.55 -19.05 -7.68
CA SER A 63 -2.87 -20.46 -7.93
C SER A 63 -4.03 -20.99 -7.06
N GLU A 64 -4.46 -20.22 -6.08
CA GLU A 64 -5.47 -20.63 -5.11
C GLU A 64 -6.88 -20.24 -5.61
N SER A 65 -7.86 -21.13 -5.34
CA SER A 65 -9.27 -20.90 -5.62
C SER A 65 -10.08 -21.09 -4.35
N PHE A 66 -11.03 -20.18 -4.12
CA PHE A 66 -11.91 -20.19 -2.96
C PHE A 66 -13.35 -20.34 -3.45
N ASP A 67 -13.99 -21.42 -3.04
CA ASP A 67 -15.41 -21.70 -3.35
C ASP A 67 -16.36 -21.05 -2.35
N SER A 68 -15.82 -20.55 -1.24
CA SER A 68 -16.52 -19.82 -0.18
C SER A 68 -15.55 -18.96 0.60
N SER A 69 -16.07 -18.03 1.39
CA SER A 69 -15.31 -17.25 2.35
C SER A 69 -14.62 -18.15 3.38
N PRO A 70 -13.30 -18.00 3.65
CA PRO A 70 -12.63 -18.80 4.68
C PRO A 70 -13.18 -18.46 6.07
N GLY A 71 -13.60 -19.50 6.81
CA GLY A 71 -14.13 -19.37 8.16
C GLY A 71 -13.05 -19.29 9.24
N SER A 72 -11.83 -19.82 8.95
CA SER A 72 -10.70 -19.79 9.87
C SER A 72 -9.42 -19.36 9.16
N ILE A 73 -8.70 -18.40 9.75
CA ILE A 73 -7.55 -17.75 9.15
C ILE A 73 -6.38 -17.78 10.13
N ALA A 74 -5.21 -18.12 9.63
CA ALA A 74 -3.94 -17.92 10.32
C ALA A 74 -3.16 -16.82 9.62
N SER A 75 -2.48 -15.95 10.38
CA SER A 75 -1.65 -14.87 9.83
C SER A 75 -0.23 -14.90 10.39
N LEU A 76 0.75 -14.95 9.50
CA LEU A 76 2.17 -14.83 9.86
C LEU A 76 2.71 -13.41 9.77
N SER A 77 1.94 -12.47 9.23
CA SER A 77 2.37 -11.07 9.05
C SER A 77 1.60 -10.13 9.98
N PRO A 78 2.31 -9.29 10.78
CA PRO A 78 1.65 -8.23 11.55
C PRO A 78 0.83 -7.27 10.68
N ALA A 79 1.34 -6.86 9.51
CA ALA A 79 0.63 -5.97 8.59
C ALA A 79 -0.65 -6.63 8.07
N LEU A 80 -0.57 -7.87 7.54
CA LEU A 80 -1.76 -8.59 7.08
C LEU A 80 -2.77 -8.86 8.20
N THR A 81 -2.29 -9.06 9.44
CA THR A 81 -3.18 -9.16 10.61
C THR A 81 -3.97 -7.87 10.79
N SER A 82 -3.31 -6.70 10.74
CA SER A 82 -3.99 -5.39 10.83
C SER A 82 -4.99 -5.21 9.68
N VAL A 83 -4.62 -5.51 8.45
CA VAL A 83 -5.53 -5.44 7.29
C VAL A 83 -6.76 -6.36 7.47
N LEU A 84 -6.57 -7.57 7.98
CA LEU A 84 -7.67 -8.49 8.28
C LEU A 84 -8.59 -7.95 9.37
N LEU A 85 -8.04 -7.26 10.38
CA LEU A 85 -8.83 -6.58 11.42
C LEU A 85 -9.64 -5.41 10.86
N ASP A 86 -9.02 -4.57 10.03
CA ASP A 86 -9.69 -3.45 9.34
C ASP A 86 -10.83 -3.93 8.43
N LEU A 87 -10.65 -5.11 7.82
CA LEU A 87 -11.66 -5.78 7.02
C LEU A 87 -12.70 -6.55 7.85
N GLY A 88 -12.68 -6.46 9.18
CA GLY A 88 -13.67 -7.08 10.06
C GLY A 88 -13.54 -8.60 10.23
N ALA A 89 -12.35 -9.18 9.94
CA ALA A 89 -12.13 -10.62 10.03
C ALA A 89 -11.59 -11.08 11.40
N ALA A 90 -11.67 -10.25 12.45
CA ALA A 90 -11.14 -10.55 13.80
C ALA A 90 -11.57 -11.91 14.35
N GLU A 91 -12.87 -12.24 14.24
CA GLU A 91 -13.43 -13.49 14.76
C GLU A 91 -12.99 -14.75 13.98
N ARG A 92 -12.42 -14.55 12.78
CA ARG A 92 -11.90 -15.63 11.94
C ARG A 92 -10.42 -15.94 12.19
N LEU A 93 -9.70 -15.05 12.92
CA LEU A 93 -8.28 -15.24 13.24
C LEU A 93 -8.14 -16.29 14.35
N VAL A 94 -7.79 -17.52 13.97
CA VAL A 94 -7.56 -18.64 14.90
C VAL A 94 -6.11 -18.73 15.35
N ALA A 95 -5.16 -18.21 14.55
CA ALA A 95 -3.75 -18.21 14.85
C ALA A 95 -3.02 -17.00 14.24
N VAL A 96 -1.99 -16.52 14.94
CA VAL A 96 -1.17 -15.39 14.47
C VAL A 96 0.29 -15.59 14.87
N SER A 97 1.21 -14.88 14.19
CA SER A 97 2.61 -14.90 14.59
C SER A 97 2.84 -14.23 15.95
N ASP A 98 4.00 -14.49 16.56
CA ASP A 98 4.39 -13.93 17.87
C ASP A 98 4.44 -12.41 17.87
N TYR A 99 4.61 -11.78 16.69
CA TYR A 99 4.73 -10.33 16.53
C TYR A 99 3.41 -9.63 16.20
N CYS A 100 2.33 -10.38 16.02
CA CYS A 100 1.02 -9.78 15.75
C CYS A 100 0.36 -9.29 17.03
N SER A 101 -0.28 -8.13 16.93
CA SER A 101 -1.19 -7.61 17.96
C SER A 101 -2.63 -7.75 17.43
N CYS A 102 -3.46 -8.52 18.11
CA CYS A 102 -4.87 -8.63 17.75
C CYS A 102 -5.71 -8.98 18.97
N PRO A 103 -7.00 -8.62 18.98
CA PRO A 103 -7.93 -9.02 20.02
C PRO A 103 -8.20 -10.54 20.00
N GLY A 104 -8.70 -11.08 21.11
CA GLY A 104 -9.24 -12.46 21.15
C GLY A 104 -8.24 -13.57 21.45
N GLU A 105 -6.96 -13.23 21.70
CA GLU A 105 -5.90 -14.22 22.08
C GLU A 105 -5.81 -15.44 21.14
N PRO A 106 -5.70 -15.28 19.82
CA PRO A 106 -5.50 -16.41 18.92
C PRO A 106 -4.20 -17.15 19.23
N GLU A 107 -4.11 -18.40 18.81
CA GLU A 107 -2.94 -19.25 19.03
C GLU A 107 -1.67 -18.60 18.44
N ARG A 108 -0.52 -18.77 19.11
CA ARG A 108 0.78 -18.30 18.61
C ARG A 108 1.45 -19.40 17.80
N ILE A 109 1.84 -19.06 16.56
CA ILE A 109 2.40 -20.01 15.58
C ILE A 109 3.80 -19.65 15.13
N GLY A 110 4.60 -19.09 16.04
CA GLY A 110 5.99 -18.71 15.82
C GLY A 110 6.15 -17.38 15.10
N SER A 111 7.35 -17.14 14.58
CA SER A 111 7.68 -15.90 13.88
C SER A 111 7.46 -16.02 12.36
N PRO A 112 7.35 -14.90 11.61
CA PRO A 112 7.26 -14.93 10.15
C PRO A 112 8.44 -15.66 9.48
N ALA A 113 9.64 -15.59 10.07
CA ALA A 113 10.85 -16.24 9.55
C ALA A 113 10.97 -17.72 9.97
N LEU A 114 10.36 -18.10 11.08
CA LEU A 114 10.38 -19.45 11.65
C LEU A 114 8.97 -19.81 12.13
N PRO A 115 8.03 -20.07 11.22
CA PRO A 115 6.67 -20.45 11.56
C PRO A 115 6.63 -21.90 12.10
N ASP A 116 5.77 -22.15 13.07
CA ASP A 116 5.49 -23.50 13.56
C ASP A 116 4.50 -24.22 12.62
N ILE A 117 5.06 -24.80 11.57
CA ILE A 117 4.27 -25.48 10.51
C ILE A 117 3.47 -26.65 11.08
N ASP A 118 4.01 -27.40 12.05
CA ASP A 118 3.31 -28.53 12.64
C ASP A 118 2.08 -28.03 13.41
N ARG A 119 2.23 -26.94 14.14
CA ARG A 119 1.12 -26.32 14.86
C ARG A 119 0.06 -25.74 13.92
N ILE A 120 0.47 -25.12 12.82
CA ILE A 120 -0.48 -24.63 11.78
C ILE A 120 -1.29 -25.80 11.20
N ILE A 121 -0.62 -26.92 10.92
CA ILE A 121 -1.29 -28.14 10.40
C ILE A 121 -2.29 -28.71 11.42
N GLU A 122 -1.93 -28.74 12.71
CA GLU A 122 -2.82 -29.19 13.78
C GLU A 122 -4.06 -28.32 13.92
N LEU A 123 -3.92 -27.01 13.80
CA LEU A 123 -5.02 -26.04 13.86
C LEU A 123 -5.90 -26.08 12.61
N ALA A 124 -5.36 -26.57 11.49
CA ALA A 124 -6.03 -26.71 10.20
C ALA A 124 -6.85 -25.45 9.78
N PRO A 125 -6.25 -24.25 9.75
CA PRO A 125 -6.96 -23.06 9.24
C PRO A 125 -7.29 -23.26 7.76
N GLU A 126 -8.41 -22.72 7.31
CA GLU A 126 -8.79 -22.76 5.90
C GLU A 126 -7.87 -21.88 5.02
N LEU A 127 -7.27 -20.85 5.64
CA LEU A 127 -6.39 -19.89 4.99
C LEU A 127 -5.21 -19.54 5.89
N LEU A 128 -3.99 -19.58 5.34
CA LEU A 128 -2.79 -18.99 5.91
C LEU A 128 -2.35 -17.81 5.04
N VAL A 129 -2.19 -16.62 5.63
CA VAL A 129 -1.65 -15.44 4.94
C VAL A 129 -0.25 -15.10 5.45
N THR A 130 0.63 -14.72 4.52
CA THR A 130 2.02 -14.38 4.84
C THR A 130 2.61 -13.37 3.85
N GLN A 131 3.53 -12.53 4.35
CA GLN A 131 4.40 -11.68 3.53
C GLN A 131 5.85 -12.19 3.51
N SER A 132 6.12 -13.27 4.24
CA SER A 132 7.42 -13.94 4.23
C SER A 132 7.35 -15.23 3.44
N PRO A 133 8.33 -15.54 2.59
CA PRO A 133 8.34 -16.80 1.85
C PRO A 133 8.45 -17.98 2.79
N ILE A 134 7.61 -19.00 2.59
CA ILE A 134 7.65 -20.28 3.28
C ILE A 134 8.43 -21.29 2.42
N ALA A 135 9.20 -22.16 3.04
CA ALA A 135 9.94 -23.19 2.33
C ALA A 135 8.98 -24.08 1.49
N SER A 136 9.35 -24.38 0.24
CA SER A 136 8.47 -25.12 -0.68
C SER A 136 8.02 -26.49 -0.12
N ALA A 137 8.87 -27.15 0.68
CA ALA A 137 8.50 -28.41 1.35
C ALA A 137 7.35 -28.20 2.35
N ASP A 138 7.35 -27.08 3.08
CA ASP A 138 6.33 -26.75 4.06
C ASP A 138 5.03 -26.29 3.39
N VAL A 139 5.12 -25.54 2.27
CA VAL A 139 3.94 -25.22 1.45
C VAL A 139 3.24 -26.50 0.98
N ILE A 140 4.00 -27.51 0.54
CA ILE A 140 3.44 -28.81 0.13
C ILE A 140 2.76 -29.51 1.32
N ARG A 141 3.37 -29.50 2.52
CA ARG A 141 2.79 -30.10 3.73
C ARG A 141 1.48 -29.41 4.13
N LEU A 142 1.46 -28.07 4.11
CA LEU A 142 0.26 -27.25 4.37
C LEU A 142 -0.86 -27.59 3.39
N SER A 143 -0.55 -27.61 2.10
CA SER A 143 -1.51 -27.96 1.05
C SER A 143 -2.07 -29.37 1.20
N GLN A 144 -1.23 -30.37 1.55
CA GLN A 144 -1.66 -31.74 1.83
C GLN A 144 -2.55 -31.84 3.06
N ALA A 145 -2.39 -30.94 4.02
CA ALA A 145 -3.26 -30.81 5.20
C ALA A 145 -4.53 -29.99 4.92
N GLY A 146 -4.73 -29.49 3.70
CA GLY A 146 -5.89 -28.70 3.30
C GLY A 146 -5.79 -27.21 3.64
N VAL A 147 -4.63 -26.72 4.10
CA VAL A 147 -4.38 -25.31 4.39
C VAL A 147 -3.99 -24.59 3.10
N ARG A 148 -4.82 -23.65 2.63
CA ARG A 148 -4.50 -22.77 1.51
C ARG A 148 -3.55 -21.68 1.99
N THR A 149 -2.50 -21.40 1.24
CA THR A 149 -1.49 -20.42 1.62
C THR A 149 -1.45 -19.28 0.61
N LEU A 150 -1.71 -18.06 1.07
CA LEU A 150 -1.55 -16.84 0.27
C LEU A 150 -0.27 -16.12 0.68
N TYR A 151 0.63 -15.98 -0.28
CA TYR A 151 1.76 -15.07 -0.19
C TYR A 151 1.38 -13.74 -0.85
N LEU A 152 1.51 -12.65 -0.10
CA LEU A 152 1.32 -11.28 -0.57
C LEU A 152 2.64 -10.52 -0.39
N GLU A 153 3.06 -9.81 -1.42
CA GLU A 153 4.25 -8.96 -1.31
C GLU A 153 3.96 -7.76 -0.40
N THR A 154 4.95 -7.36 0.39
CA THR A 154 4.83 -6.15 1.21
C THR A 154 4.67 -4.93 0.30
N PRO A 155 3.64 -4.10 0.47
CA PRO A 155 3.42 -2.95 -0.38
C PRO A 155 4.53 -1.91 -0.20
N SER A 156 5.06 -1.39 -1.30
CA SER A 156 6.03 -0.30 -1.33
C SER A 156 5.42 1.04 -1.72
N SER A 157 4.10 1.11 -1.93
CA SER A 157 3.40 2.32 -2.36
C SER A 157 1.94 2.32 -1.91
N TYR A 158 1.31 3.50 -1.87
CA TYR A 158 -0.11 3.63 -1.57
C TYR A 158 -1.01 2.80 -2.50
N PRO A 159 -0.84 2.81 -3.83
CA PRO A 159 -1.60 1.90 -4.69
C PRO A 159 -1.37 0.42 -4.39
N GLY A 160 -0.15 0.04 -4.00
CA GLY A 160 0.17 -1.34 -3.58
C GLY A 160 -0.59 -1.73 -2.31
N LEU A 161 -0.66 -0.83 -1.33
CA LEU A 161 -1.46 -1.04 -0.12
C LEU A 161 -2.95 -1.18 -0.44
N CYS A 162 -3.51 -0.31 -1.27
CA CYS A 162 -4.89 -0.44 -1.73
C CYS A 162 -5.16 -1.78 -2.41
N GLN A 163 -4.20 -2.27 -3.22
CA GLN A 163 -4.33 -3.56 -3.89
C GLN A 163 -4.30 -4.74 -2.90
N GLU A 164 -3.53 -4.64 -1.81
CA GLU A 164 -3.50 -5.64 -0.74
C GLU A 164 -4.88 -5.75 -0.06
N TYR A 165 -5.52 -4.61 0.27
CA TYR A 165 -6.89 -4.59 0.80
C TYR A 165 -7.90 -5.19 -0.18
N ILE A 166 -7.81 -4.85 -1.46
CA ILE A 166 -8.67 -5.40 -2.52
C ILE A 166 -8.50 -6.93 -2.63
N ASN A 167 -7.28 -7.42 -2.62
CA ASN A 167 -6.97 -8.85 -2.73
C ASN A 167 -7.56 -9.64 -1.55
N LEU A 168 -7.31 -9.19 -0.32
CA LEU A 168 -7.85 -9.84 0.87
C LEU A 168 -9.38 -9.71 0.95
N SER A 169 -9.94 -8.54 0.62
CA SER A 169 -11.39 -8.37 0.55
C SER A 169 -12.04 -9.32 -0.44
N MET A 170 -11.43 -9.56 -1.61
CA MET A 170 -11.96 -10.49 -2.60
C MET A 170 -12.02 -11.93 -2.05
N VAL A 171 -11.02 -12.33 -1.28
CA VAL A 171 -11.01 -13.66 -0.63
C VAL A 171 -12.05 -13.74 0.49
N LEU A 172 -12.25 -12.65 1.26
CA LEU A 172 -13.15 -12.61 2.41
C LEU A 172 -14.62 -12.41 2.05
N TYR A 173 -14.91 -11.64 0.99
CA TYR A 173 -16.26 -11.15 0.66
C TYR A 173 -16.73 -11.54 -0.75
N GLY A 174 -15.89 -12.24 -1.52
CA GLY A 174 -16.26 -12.70 -2.85
C GLY A 174 -16.25 -11.60 -3.91
N ALA A 175 -16.69 -11.94 -5.12
CA ALA A 175 -16.57 -11.11 -6.32
C ALA A 175 -17.52 -9.89 -6.35
N VAL A 176 -18.52 -9.83 -5.48
CA VAL A 176 -19.54 -8.77 -5.48
C VAL A 176 -19.18 -7.67 -4.48
N ASP A 177 -18.93 -8.02 -3.22
CA ASP A 177 -18.84 -7.06 -2.12
C ASP A 177 -17.42 -6.62 -1.78
N PHE A 178 -16.39 -7.22 -2.39
CA PHE A 178 -14.98 -6.96 -2.02
C PHE A 178 -14.56 -5.50 -2.15
N ARG A 179 -15.06 -4.79 -3.17
CA ARG A 179 -14.69 -3.39 -3.41
C ARG A 179 -15.21 -2.47 -2.33
N ASP A 180 -16.47 -2.65 -1.94
CA ASP A 180 -17.10 -1.82 -0.92
C ASP A 180 -16.44 -2.05 0.45
N ALA A 181 -16.06 -3.29 0.76
CA ALA A 181 -15.32 -3.61 1.97
C ALA A 181 -13.93 -2.95 1.99
N ALA A 182 -13.15 -3.07 0.91
CA ALA A 182 -11.84 -2.44 0.80
C ALA A 182 -11.91 -0.91 0.87
N LEU A 183 -12.83 -0.28 0.12
CA LEU A 183 -13.02 1.17 0.12
C LEU A 183 -13.50 1.69 1.47
N SER A 184 -14.36 0.94 2.16
CA SER A 184 -14.80 1.31 3.51
C SER A 184 -13.63 1.32 4.49
N ALA A 185 -12.80 0.27 4.47
CA ALA A 185 -11.62 0.17 5.34
C ALA A 185 -10.59 1.29 5.09
N LEU A 186 -10.38 1.64 3.81
CA LEU A 186 -9.38 2.64 3.40
C LEU A 186 -9.92 4.08 3.37
N SER A 187 -11.20 4.33 3.68
CA SER A 187 -11.87 5.61 3.41
C SER A 187 -11.19 6.83 4.06
N GLU A 188 -10.66 6.68 5.27
CA GLU A 188 -9.95 7.78 5.95
C GLU A 188 -8.56 8.01 5.35
N LEU A 189 -7.86 6.93 4.98
CA LEU A 189 -6.55 7.03 4.32
C LEU A 189 -6.70 7.68 2.93
N GLU A 190 -7.72 7.30 2.16
CA GLU A 190 -8.01 7.89 0.85
C GLU A 190 -8.26 9.39 0.98
N LYS A 191 -9.11 9.83 1.92
CA LYS A 191 -9.40 11.26 2.14
C LYS A 191 -8.14 12.06 2.48
N ILE A 192 -7.27 11.52 3.33
CA ILE A 192 -6.07 12.25 3.71
C ILE A 192 -5.04 12.28 2.58
N MET A 193 -4.90 11.20 1.80
CA MET A 193 -4.04 11.18 0.62
C MET A 193 -4.51 12.17 -0.43
N ASP A 194 -5.81 12.25 -0.71
CA ASP A 194 -6.39 13.26 -1.62
C ASP A 194 -6.13 14.69 -1.11
N SER A 195 -6.24 14.92 0.19
CA SER A 195 -5.93 16.21 0.81
C SER A 195 -4.46 16.56 0.67
N ALA A 196 -3.56 15.60 0.89
CA ALA A 196 -2.12 15.76 0.75
C ALA A 196 -1.73 16.13 -0.68
N TYR A 197 -2.23 15.41 -1.69
CA TYR A 197 -1.98 15.74 -3.10
C TYR A 197 -2.58 17.09 -3.50
N SER A 198 -3.75 17.43 -2.95
CA SER A 198 -4.45 18.70 -3.26
C SER A 198 -3.81 19.91 -2.59
N ALA A 199 -3.02 19.73 -1.53
CA ALA A 199 -2.34 20.81 -0.83
C ALA A 199 -1.30 21.53 -1.68
N GLY A 200 -0.80 20.89 -2.75
CA GLY A 200 0.17 21.49 -3.68
C GLY A 200 1.53 21.80 -3.04
N ILE A 201 1.84 21.12 -1.92
CA ILE A 201 3.13 21.26 -1.23
C ILE A 201 4.21 20.60 -2.08
N SER A 202 5.36 21.27 -2.20
CA SER A 202 6.51 20.72 -2.92
C SER A 202 7.78 21.09 -2.16
N CYS A 203 8.23 20.18 -1.30
CA CYS A 203 9.46 20.33 -0.50
C CYS A 203 10.46 19.21 -0.80
N ARG A 204 11.73 19.49 -0.49
CA ARG A 204 12.77 18.46 -0.43
C ARG A 204 12.84 17.93 0.99
N PHE A 205 12.57 16.65 1.20
CA PHE A 205 12.53 16.09 2.54
C PHE A 205 13.54 14.95 2.73
N ALA A 206 13.90 14.67 3.99
CA ALA A 206 14.56 13.45 4.43
C ALA A 206 13.69 12.73 5.46
N ILE A 207 13.82 11.42 5.57
CA ILE A 207 13.08 10.59 6.54
C ILE A 207 14.09 9.92 7.45
N ILE A 208 14.02 10.21 8.74
CA ILE A 208 14.89 9.62 9.77
C ILE A 208 14.07 8.61 10.57
N GLU A 209 14.46 7.34 10.48
CA GLU A 209 13.79 6.23 11.16
C GLU A 209 14.35 6.02 12.58
N SER A 210 15.66 6.10 12.75
CA SER A 210 16.30 5.81 14.03
C SER A 210 17.67 6.49 14.17
N TYR A 211 18.18 6.50 15.39
CA TYR A 211 19.51 6.97 15.72
C TYR A 211 20.30 5.90 16.48
N SER A 212 21.59 5.79 16.19
CA SER A 212 22.53 4.94 16.89
C SER A 212 23.88 5.67 17.05
N PRO A 213 24.84 5.15 17.84
CA PRO A 213 26.19 5.73 17.92
C PRO A 213 26.92 5.82 16.57
N GLU A 214 26.46 5.13 15.56
CA GLU A 214 27.03 5.10 14.21
C GLU A 214 26.41 6.18 13.30
N GLY A 215 25.33 6.83 13.75
CA GLY A 215 24.60 7.87 13.03
C GLY A 215 23.09 7.63 12.94
N TYR A 216 22.45 8.40 12.07
CA TYR A 216 21.03 8.31 11.78
C TYR A 216 20.76 7.29 10.68
N THR A 217 19.72 6.49 10.86
CA THR A 217 19.19 5.62 9.79
C THR A 217 18.12 6.38 9.02
N LEU A 218 18.31 6.52 7.71
CA LEU A 218 17.36 7.19 6.81
C LEU A 218 16.63 6.18 5.93
N LEU A 219 15.40 6.52 5.58
CA LEU A 219 14.63 5.74 4.61
C LEU A 219 14.87 6.30 3.19
N PRO A 220 15.36 5.47 2.25
CA PRO A 220 15.63 5.90 0.88
C PRO A 220 14.35 6.04 0.06
N SER A 221 14.47 6.66 -1.10
CA SER A 221 13.44 6.61 -2.13
C SER A 221 13.12 5.16 -2.49
N GLY A 222 11.84 4.87 -2.76
CA GLY A 222 11.39 3.49 -3.00
C GLY A 222 10.84 2.78 -1.78
N SER A 223 11.13 3.23 -0.54
CA SER A 223 10.43 2.76 0.66
C SER A 223 8.94 3.20 0.63
N LEU A 224 8.07 2.45 1.33
CA LEU A 224 6.65 2.84 1.43
C LEU A 224 6.48 4.25 2.02
N ALA A 225 7.20 4.56 3.12
CA ALA A 225 7.19 5.87 3.73
C ALA A 225 7.55 6.96 2.72
N SER A 226 8.66 6.79 2.01
CA SER A 226 9.08 7.74 0.98
C SER A 226 8.03 7.90 -0.11
N ASN A 227 7.51 6.79 -0.65
CA ASN A 227 6.54 6.83 -1.74
C ASN A 227 5.21 7.48 -1.34
N MET A 228 4.76 7.31 -0.09
CA MET A 228 3.57 8.01 0.40
C MET A 228 3.83 9.49 0.65
N LEU A 229 4.97 9.83 1.26
CA LEU A 229 5.34 11.21 1.55
C LEU A 229 5.70 12.02 0.29
N THR A 230 5.86 11.38 -0.89
CA THR A 230 6.00 12.10 -2.17
C THR A 230 4.77 12.95 -2.51
N ALA A 231 3.63 12.75 -1.85
CA ALA A 231 2.50 13.68 -1.88
C ALA A 231 2.89 15.12 -1.47
N PHE A 232 4.00 15.29 -0.72
CA PHE A 232 4.51 16.57 -0.24
C PHE A 232 5.80 17.02 -0.94
N GLY A 233 6.38 16.21 -1.84
CA GLY A 233 7.60 16.61 -2.52
C GLY A 233 8.52 15.45 -2.90
N SER A 234 9.83 15.61 -2.70
CA SER A 234 10.83 14.61 -3.09
C SER A 234 11.76 14.24 -1.94
N ASN A 235 12.04 12.94 -1.78
CA ASN A 235 13.04 12.47 -0.83
C ASN A 235 14.45 12.90 -1.27
N ALA A 236 15.22 13.44 -0.34
CA ALA A 236 16.60 13.85 -0.56
C ALA A 236 17.57 12.67 -0.69
N VAL A 237 17.20 11.51 -0.13
CA VAL A 237 17.94 10.25 -0.22
C VAL A 237 17.46 9.46 -1.43
N GLY A 238 18.35 9.17 -2.38
CA GLY A 238 18.04 8.36 -3.57
C GLY A 238 17.80 6.88 -3.22
N GLU A 239 17.38 6.08 -4.20
CA GLU A 239 17.16 4.63 -4.03
C GLU A 239 18.43 3.90 -3.59
N ASP A 240 19.58 4.29 -4.16
CA ASP A 240 20.92 3.73 -3.85
C ASP A 240 21.70 4.62 -2.87
N GLY A 241 21.03 5.57 -2.20
CA GLY A 241 21.68 6.49 -1.26
C GLY A 241 22.10 5.79 0.03
N ASP A 242 23.17 6.31 0.65
CA ASP A 242 23.57 5.87 1.98
C ASP A 242 22.43 6.11 2.98
N ILE A 243 22.07 5.07 3.69
CA ILE A 243 20.99 5.10 4.70
C ILE A 243 21.54 5.34 6.12
N TYR A 244 22.86 5.35 6.30
CA TYR A 244 23.52 5.66 7.58
C TYR A 244 24.33 6.93 7.40
N LEU A 245 23.84 8.05 7.95
CA LEU A 245 24.44 9.36 7.78
C LEU A 245 24.61 10.05 9.14
N ASP A 246 25.68 10.83 9.28
CA ASP A 246 25.79 11.76 10.40
C ASP A 246 24.96 13.05 10.12
N ALA A 247 24.84 13.90 11.14
CA ALA A 247 24.05 15.13 11.03
C ALA A 247 24.57 16.07 9.93
N GLN A 248 25.90 16.14 9.70
CA GLN A 248 26.50 17.02 8.68
C GLN A 248 26.22 16.51 7.27
N ASP A 249 26.22 15.18 7.09
CA ASP A 249 25.86 14.55 5.82
C ASP A 249 24.38 14.80 5.50
N ILE A 250 23.50 14.69 6.50
CA ILE A 250 22.07 15.01 6.34
C ILE A 250 21.86 16.48 5.95
N ILE A 251 22.54 17.41 6.64
CA ILE A 251 22.49 18.85 6.30
C ILE A 251 22.97 19.07 4.86
N SER A 252 23.99 18.33 4.41
CA SER A 252 24.54 18.42 3.05
C SER A 252 23.58 17.94 1.96
N LEU A 253 22.54 17.20 2.32
CA LEU A 253 21.43 16.87 1.41
C LEU A 253 20.48 18.04 1.18
N TYR A 254 20.60 19.14 1.95
CA TYR A 254 19.74 20.31 1.91
C TYR A 254 18.24 19.98 2.01
N PRO A 255 17.79 19.22 3.03
CA PRO A 255 16.37 19.00 3.23
C PRO A 255 15.70 20.30 3.72
N GLU A 256 14.54 20.62 3.19
CA GLU A 256 13.68 21.70 3.71
C GLU A 256 12.86 21.18 4.91
N VAL A 257 12.54 19.89 4.88
CA VAL A 257 11.75 19.18 5.90
C VAL A 257 12.46 17.88 6.28
N ILE A 258 12.46 17.58 7.56
CA ILE A 258 12.86 16.28 8.10
C ILE A 258 11.63 15.64 8.75
N PHE A 259 11.19 14.52 8.21
CA PHE A 259 10.25 13.63 8.87
C PHE A 259 11.05 12.68 9.76
N ALA A 260 10.95 12.81 11.06
CA ALA A 260 11.68 11.99 12.02
C ALA A 260 10.74 11.10 12.82
N ASP A 261 11.22 9.92 13.21
CA ASP A 261 10.45 9.06 14.10
C ASP A 261 10.22 9.76 15.46
N THR A 262 9.02 9.55 16.03
CA THR A 262 8.63 10.15 17.32
C THR A 262 9.55 9.75 18.48
N SER A 263 10.26 8.63 18.39
CA SER A 263 11.24 8.23 19.39
C SER A 263 12.47 9.13 19.48
N LEU A 264 12.67 9.98 18.45
CA LEU A 264 13.82 10.90 18.34
C LEU A 264 13.48 12.32 18.79
N GLU A 265 12.29 12.54 19.35
CA GLU A 265 11.88 13.86 19.84
C GLU A 265 12.79 14.31 20.99
N GLY A 266 13.45 15.44 20.80
CA GLY A 266 14.46 15.99 21.73
C GLY A 266 15.91 15.67 21.33
N ASP A 267 16.22 14.53 20.72
CA ASP A 267 17.60 14.16 20.37
C ASP A 267 18.10 14.91 19.12
N ILE A 268 17.24 15.16 18.14
CA ILE A 268 17.59 15.81 16.87
C ILE A 268 18.01 17.28 17.05
N GLU A 269 17.46 17.97 18.05
CA GLU A 269 17.72 19.38 18.32
C GLU A 269 19.17 19.65 18.75
N GLU A 270 19.86 18.68 19.34
CA GLU A 270 21.24 18.81 19.79
C GLU A 270 22.26 18.78 18.64
N ASP A 271 21.89 18.20 17.48
CA ASP A 271 22.81 17.93 16.37
C ASP A 271 22.77 18.99 15.24
N GLY A 272 22.02 20.08 15.41
CA GLY A 272 21.96 21.19 14.43
C GLY A 272 21.09 20.91 13.22
N LEU A 273 20.23 19.87 13.28
CA LEU A 273 19.28 19.54 12.22
C LEU A 273 18.06 20.47 12.21
N GLU A 274 17.88 21.33 13.21
CA GLU A 274 16.85 22.35 13.30
C GLU A 274 16.95 23.42 12.19
N SER A 275 18.00 23.39 11.37
CA SER A 275 18.09 24.21 10.15
C SER A 275 17.01 23.85 9.12
N ALA A 276 16.50 22.62 9.17
CA ALA A 276 15.31 22.15 8.47
C ALA A 276 14.10 22.13 9.41
N ARG A 277 12.90 22.17 8.86
CA ARG A 277 11.67 21.96 9.64
C ARG A 277 11.54 20.50 10.03
N VAL A 278 11.58 20.19 11.32
CA VAL A 278 11.42 18.82 11.80
C VAL A 278 9.96 18.54 12.13
N ILE A 279 9.44 17.43 11.60
CA ILE A 279 8.08 16.94 11.86
C ILE A 279 8.19 15.50 12.36
N TYR A 280 7.78 15.27 13.60
CA TYR A 280 7.85 13.94 14.21
C TYR A 280 6.64 13.11 13.84
N LEU A 281 6.87 11.94 13.23
CA LEU A 281 5.86 10.99 12.79
C LEU A 281 6.13 9.61 13.40
N ASP A 282 5.13 8.75 13.48
CA ASP A 282 5.35 7.33 13.73
C ASP A 282 5.84 6.67 12.42
N ILE A 283 7.16 6.75 12.18
CA ILE A 283 7.78 6.16 10.97
C ILE A 283 7.67 4.64 11.01
N SER A 284 7.66 4.04 12.20
CA SER A 284 7.55 2.60 12.36
C SER A 284 6.23 2.02 11.82
N ALA A 285 5.17 2.84 11.73
CA ALA A 285 3.88 2.44 11.16
C ALA A 285 4.00 2.00 9.69
N PHE A 286 4.94 2.57 8.92
CA PHE A 286 5.15 2.15 7.53
C PHE A 286 5.75 0.75 7.39
N SER A 287 6.30 0.17 8.45
CA SER A 287 6.76 -1.22 8.48
C SER A 287 5.62 -2.24 8.66
N ARG A 288 4.46 -1.76 9.09
CA ARG A 288 3.23 -2.56 9.28
C ARG A 288 2.04 -1.82 8.67
N PRO A 289 2.07 -1.64 7.33
CA PRO A 289 1.11 -0.77 6.67
C PRO A 289 -0.32 -1.27 6.79
N ASP A 290 -1.19 -0.40 7.26
CA ASP A 290 -2.64 -0.59 7.35
C ASP A 290 -3.37 0.76 7.18
N ALA A 291 -4.68 0.78 7.37
CA ALA A 291 -5.48 2.01 7.27
C ALA A 291 -5.10 3.07 8.33
N GLY A 292 -4.42 2.69 9.41
CA GLY A 292 -3.91 3.57 10.45
C GLY A 292 -2.86 4.57 9.97
N LEU A 293 -2.23 4.33 8.79
CA LEU A 293 -1.37 5.30 8.13
C LEU A 293 -2.07 6.63 7.83
N SER A 294 -3.41 6.66 7.83
CA SER A 294 -4.20 7.89 7.74
C SER A 294 -3.80 8.92 8.81
N SER A 295 -3.57 8.48 10.05
CA SER A 295 -3.15 9.37 11.15
C SER A 295 -1.74 9.93 10.96
N VAL A 296 -0.81 9.11 10.43
CA VAL A 296 0.57 9.52 10.15
C VAL A 296 0.60 10.56 9.03
N MET A 297 -0.14 10.30 7.94
CA MET A 297 -0.23 11.23 6.81
C MET A 297 -0.96 12.54 7.18
N ALA A 298 -1.99 12.46 8.05
CA ALA A 298 -2.66 13.66 8.57
C ALA A 298 -1.71 14.52 9.42
N LYS A 299 -0.89 13.90 10.26
CA LYS A 299 0.12 14.60 11.05
C LYS A 299 1.20 15.24 10.17
N ALA A 300 1.64 14.55 9.12
CA ALA A 300 2.57 15.11 8.14
C ALA A 300 1.97 16.34 7.44
N LEU A 301 0.73 16.26 6.98
CA LEU A 301 0.03 17.36 6.33
C LEU A 301 -0.13 18.57 7.26
N SER A 302 -0.64 18.37 8.50
CA SER A 302 -0.79 19.47 9.46
C SER A 302 0.55 20.09 9.83
N GLY A 303 1.57 19.25 10.06
CA GLY A 303 2.93 19.69 10.31
C GLY A 303 3.51 20.56 9.19
N LEU A 304 3.08 20.40 7.95
CA LEU A 304 3.53 21.21 6.81
C LEU A 304 2.69 22.49 6.62
N THR A 305 1.39 22.45 6.96
CA THR A 305 0.48 23.59 6.73
C THR A 305 0.46 24.59 7.89
N ASP A 306 0.64 24.15 9.14
CA ASP A 306 0.54 25.01 10.33
C ASP A 306 1.73 26.00 10.48
N GLY A 307 2.77 25.90 9.66
CA GLY A 307 3.94 26.77 9.67
C GLY A 307 3.83 28.05 8.82
N ASP A 308 2.84 28.15 7.94
CA ASP A 308 2.65 29.33 7.07
C ASP A 308 1.86 30.46 7.76
N SER A 309 1.53 30.33 9.05
CA SER A 309 0.72 31.29 9.83
C SER A 309 1.54 32.18 10.77
N ALA A 310 2.86 32.24 10.64
CA ALA A 310 3.74 33.06 11.49
C ALA A 310 4.45 34.19 10.73
#